data_520a3a0a7bc82a20a9cf013f5e05398e
#
_entry.id   520a3a0a7bc82a20a9cf013f5e05398e
#
_cell.length_a   1.000
_cell.length_b   1.000
_cell.length_c   1.000
_cell.angle_alpha   90.00
_cell.angle_beta   90.00
_cell.angle_gamma   90.00
#
_symmetry.space_group_name_H-M   'P 1'
#
loop_
_entity.id
_entity.type
_entity.pdbx_description
1 polymer ?
#
loop_
_entity_poly.entity_id
_entity_poly.type
_entity_poly.pdbx_seq_one_letter_code
_entity_poly.pdbx_strand_id
1 'polypeptide(L)'
;MNQAELEKFDNIPAGKYTIGLGQTNMAFVNDREDIYSLTLTVTKNLLKDYNIDPNSIGRLDVGSETLLDKSKSIKSVLMQLFGDNTDIEGLDSVNACYGGTNALFNAINWIESSSWDGRNAIVVAADIAIYAKGAARPTGGAGAVAFLIGPDAPIVFDSVHGSYFQHAYDFYKPDFTSEYPIVDGHFSLTCYTRALDQAYAAYNKKADYIVGKKLNNHKNYYYREKGGG
;
A
#
# COMPACT_ATOMS: atom_id res chain seq x y z
N MET A 1 19.17 7.30 -10.00
CA MET A 1 20.46 7.83 -9.45
C MET A 1 21.30 6.65 -9.02
N ASN A 2 22.58 6.61 -9.38
CA ASN A 2 23.49 5.53 -8.96
C ASN A 2 23.98 5.77 -7.54
N GLN A 3 23.89 4.77 -6.65
CA GLN A 3 24.25 4.90 -5.24
C GLN A 3 25.77 5.09 -5.01
N ALA A 4 26.61 4.51 -5.87
CA ALA A 4 28.05 4.73 -5.76
C ALA A 4 28.47 6.17 -6.09
N GLU A 5 27.74 6.84 -6.99
CA GLU A 5 27.94 8.28 -7.24
C GLU A 5 27.40 9.13 -6.09
N LEU A 6 26.32 8.70 -5.46
CA LEU A 6 25.79 9.38 -4.26
C LEU A 6 26.74 9.26 -3.06
N GLU A 7 27.39 8.08 -2.87
CA GLU A 7 28.44 7.90 -1.86
C GLU A 7 29.57 8.94 -2.03
N LYS A 8 30.04 9.14 -3.27
CA LYS A 8 31.06 10.15 -3.58
C LYS A 8 30.57 11.57 -3.31
N PHE A 9 29.34 11.88 -3.76
CA PHE A 9 28.73 13.20 -3.55
C PHE A 9 28.54 13.54 -2.07
N ASP A 10 28.15 12.55 -1.26
CA ASP A 10 27.95 12.70 0.17
C ASP A 10 29.24 12.63 0.99
N ASN A 11 30.37 12.34 0.33
CA ASN A 11 31.67 12.10 0.99
C ASN A 11 31.60 10.97 2.04
N ILE A 12 30.93 9.88 1.68
CA ILE A 12 30.72 8.69 2.52
C ILE A 12 31.67 7.57 2.02
N PRO A 13 32.17 6.70 2.92
CA PRO A 13 32.99 5.57 2.53
C PRO A 13 32.31 4.70 1.48
N ALA A 14 33.06 4.33 0.44
CA ALA A 14 32.57 3.45 -0.64
C ALA A 14 31.97 2.15 -0.09
N GLY A 15 30.86 1.72 -0.61
CA GLY A 15 30.16 0.51 -0.19
C GLY A 15 29.12 0.73 0.93
N LYS A 16 29.08 1.90 1.54
CA LYS A 16 28.13 2.13 2.65
C LYS A 16 26.66 2.10 2.19
N TYR A 17 26.36 2.63 1.01
CA TYR A 17 25.03 2.59 0.42
C TYR A 17 24.85 1.35 -0.45
N THR A 18 25.80 1.09 -1.32
CA THR A 18 25.74 -0.02 -2.28
C THR A 18 25.75 -1.40 -1.62
N ILE A 19 26.65 -1.63 -0.68
CA ILE A 19 26.77 -2.90 0.06
C ILE A 19 25.95 -2.85 1.35
N GLY A 20 26.09 -1.78 2.12
CA GLY A 20 25.46 -1.65 3.44
C GLY A 20 23.93 -1.60 3.39
N LEU A 21 23.34 -0.91 2.39
CA LEU A 21 21.89 -0.90 2.16
C LEU A 21 21.44 -1.89 1.09
N GLY A 22 22.39 -2.54 0.40
CA GLY A 22 22.07 -3.45 -0.68
C GLY A 22 21.45 -2.80 -1.92
N GLN A 23 21.71 -1.50 -2.14
CA GLN A 23 21.10 -0.71 -3.21
C GLN A 23 22.13 -0.29 -4.27
N THR A 24 21.90 -0.65 -5.52
CA THR A 24 22.72 -0.19 -6.64
C THR A 24 22.26 1.15 -7.19
N ASN A 25 20.96 1.35 -7.29
CA ASN A 25 20.33 2.55 -7.81
C ASN A 25 19.15 2.99 -6.95
N MET A 26 18.84 4.27 -7.00
CA MET A 26 17.67 4.89 -6.40
C MET A 26 16.81 5.51 -7.51
N ALA A 27 15.49 5.27 -7.50
CA ALA A 27 14.56 5.96 -8.36
C ALA A 27 14.53 7.44 -8.00
N PHE A 28 14.37 8.27 -9.01
CA PHE A 28 14.36 9.72 -8.85
C PHE A 28 13.42 10.34 -9.88
N VAL A 29 12.54 11.22 -9.45
CA VAL A 29 11.64 11.98 -10.34
C VAL A 29 12.33 13.23 -10.85
N ASN A 30 12.05 13.60 -12.09
CA ASN A 30 12.49 14.86 -12.66
C ASN A 30 11.41 15.95 -12.50
N ASP A 31 11.67 17.14 -13.03
CA ASP A 31 10.79 18.31 -12.94
C ASP A 31 9.46 18.19 -13.72
N ARG A 32 9.24 17.10 -14.46
CA ARG A 32 8.03 16.80 -15.22
C ARG A 32 7.24 15.62 -14.64
N GLU A 33 7.72 15.04 -13.58
CA GLU A 33 7.13 13.87 -12.93
C GLU A 33 6.64 14.25 -11.53
N ASP A 34 5.43 13.84 -11.23
CA ASP A 34 4.79 14.02 -9.92
C ASP A 34 3.97 12.78 -9.56
N ILE A 35 3.31 12.81 -8.42
CA ILE A 35 2.51 11.68 -7.97
C ILE A 35 1.32 11.42 -8.90
N TYR A 36 0.78 12.43 -9.56
CA TYR A 36 -0.31 12.27 -10.52
C TYR A 36 0.18 11.57 -11.79
N SER A 37 1.33 11.99 -12.34
CA SER A 37 1.89 11.36 -13.55
C SER A 37 2.28 9.91 -13.31
N LEU A 38 2.84 9.58 -12.14
CA LEU A 38 3.18 8.21 -11.76
C LEU A 38 1.93 7.34 -11.63
N THR A 39 0.92 7.79 -10.89
CA THR A 39 -0.31 7.03 -10.67
C THR A 39 -1.16 6.88 -11.93
N LEU A 40 -1.27 7.93 -12.76
CA LEU A 40 -1.92 7.85 -14.08
C LEU A 40 -1.22 6.84 -14.98
N THR A 41 0.12 6.82 -14.99
CA THR A 41 0.90 5.93 -15.84
C THR A 41 0.65 4.47 -15.47
N VAL A 42 0.79 4.09 -14.19
CA VAL A 42 0.62 2.68 -13.79
C VAL A 42 -0.83 2.22 -13.95
N THR A 43 -1.81 3.08 -13.67
CA THR A 43 -3.23 2.76 -13.83
C THR A 43 -3.58 2.58 -15.31
N LYS A 44 -3.12 3.49 -16.18
CA LYS A 44 -3.30 3.37 -17.62
C LYS A 44 -2.66 2.10 -18.18
N ASN A 45 -1.44 1.79 -17.74
CA ASN A 45 -0.74 0.57 -18.15
C ASN A 45 -1.52 -0.67 -17.73
N LEU A 46 -1.99 -0.73 -16.47
CA LEU A 46 -2.82 -1.84 -15.99
C LEU A 46 -4.06 -2.04 -16.87
N LEU A 47 -4.82 -0.98 -17.14
CA LEU A 47 -6.02 -1.05 -17.98
C LEU A 47 -5.69 -1.55 -19.40
N LYS A 48 -4.63 -1.02 -20.01
CA LYS A 48 -4.22 -1.34 -21.36
C LYS A 48 -3.64 -2.74 -21.49
N ASP A 49 -2.66 -3.09 -20.65
CA ASP A 49 -1.86 -4.31 -20.81
C ASP A 49 -2.68 -5.58 -20.52
N TYR A 50 -3.70 -5.45 -19.68
CA TYR A 50 -4.64 -6.53 -19.35
C TYR A 50 -6.00 -6.38 -20.03
N ASN A 51 -6.16 -5.41 -20.94
CA ASN A 51 -7.40 -5.15 -21.68
C ASN A 51 -8.63 -5.06 -20.77
N ILE A 52 -8.51 -4.30 -19.68
CA ILE A 52 -9.57 -4.13 -18.69
C ILE A 52 -10.55 -3.08 -19.19
N ASP A 53 -11.83 -3.43 -19.27
CA ASP A 53 -12.90 -2.48 -19.56
C ASP A 53 -13.06 -1.51 -18.36
N PRO A 54 -12.91 -0.19 -18.56
CA PRO A 54 -13.14 0.79 -17.49
C PRO A 54 -14.52 0.68 -16.84
N ASN A 55 -15.55 0.22 -17.54
CA ASN A 55 -16.88 0.01 -17.00
C ASN A 55 -16.98 -1.19 -16.06
N SER A 56 -16.02 -2.11 -16.11
CA SER A 56 -15.95 -3.25 -15.17
C SER A 56 -15.40 -2.89 -13.80
N ILE A 57 -15.05 -1.62 -13.57
CA ILE A 57 -14.47 -1.16 -12.31
C ILE A 57 -15.54 -0.42 -11.50
N GLY A 58 -15.78 -0.91 -10.27
CA GLY A 58 -16.71 -0.32 -9.31
C GLY A 58 -16.04 0.34 -8.11
N ARG A 59 -14.72 0.12 -7.92
CA ARG A 59 -13.97 0.72 -6.82
C ARG A 59 -12.53 1.06 -7.22
N LEU A 60 -12.06 2.21 -6.74
CA LEU A 60 -10.67 2.68 -6.91
C LEU A 60 -10.18 3.28 -5.61
N ASP A 61 -9.24 2.61 -4.94
CA ASP A 61 -8.57 3.12 -3.77
C ASP A 61 -7.11 3.45 -4.08
N VAL A 62 -6.63 4.56 -3.54
CA VAL A 62 -5.23 4.99 -3.69
C VAL A 62 -4.58 5.05 -2.31
N GLY A 63 -3.37 4.53 -2.18
CA GLY A 63 -2.54 4.70 -0.98
C GLY A 63 -1.32 5.55 -1.31
N SER A 64 -1.21 6.71 -0.66
CA SER A 64 -0.07 7.62 -0.82
C SER A 64 0.03 8.59 0.34
N GLU A 65 1.25 8.98 0.71
CA GLU A 65 1.51 10.13 1.57
C GLU A 65 2.07 11.33 0.79
N THR A 66 2.32 11.17 -0.52
CA THR A 66 2.76 12.24 -1.41
C THR A 66 1.55 12.99 -1.96
N LEU A 67 1.22 14.14 -1.37
CA LEU A 67 0.02 14.89 -1.71
C LEU A 67 0.39 16.20 -2.42
N LEU A 68 -0.25 16.46 -3.56
CA LEU A 68 -0.21 17.76 -4.23
C LEU A 68 -1.38 18.66 -3.81
N ASP A 69 -2.45 18.07 -3.32
CA ASP A 69 -3.63 18.76 -2.82
C ASP A 69 -4.13 18.09 -1.53
N LYS A 70 -4.53 18.87 -0.54
CA LYS A 70 -5.00 18.36 0.75
C LYS A 70 -6.47 17.92 0.75
N SER A 71 -7.22 18.30 -0.27
CA SER A 71 -8.66 18.05 -0.38
C SER A 71 -9.00 17.22 -1.60
N LYS A 72 -8.42 17.56 -2.77
CA LYS A 72 -8.64 16.83 -4.01
C LYS A 72 -7.80 15.57 -4.01
N SER A 73 -8.46 14.41 -4.04
CA SER A 73 -7.79 13.12 -4.02
C SER A 73 -7.04 12.81 -5.33
N ILE A 74 -5.98 12.00 -5.24
CA ILE A 74 -5.34 11.39 -6.40
C ILE A 74 -6.36 10.55 -7.18
N LYS A 75 -7.23 9.82 -6.46
CA LYS A 75 -8.34 9.07 -7.07
C LYS A 75 -9.14 9.94 -8.02
N SER A 76 -9.49 11.17 -7.63
CA SER A 76 -10.28 12.06 -8.49
C SER A 76 -9.55 12.46 -9.78
N VAL A 77 -8.23 12.51 -9.76
CA VAL A 77 -7.39 12.73 -10.95
C VAL A 77 -7.41 11.50 -11.85
N LEU A 78 -7.32 10.30 -11.26
CA LEU A 78 -7.35 9.03 -11.98
C LEU A 78 -8.69 8.75 -12.68
N MET A 79 -9.78 9.36 -12.23
CA MET A 79 -11.10 9.22 -12.88
C MET A 79 -11.10 9.60 -14.36
N GLN A 80 -10.13 10.40 -14.82
CA GLN A 80 -9.95 10.73 -16.24
C GLN A 80 -9.70 9.50 -17.13
N LEU A 81 -9.26 8.37 -16.55
CA LEU A 81 -8.97 7.13 -17.27
C LEU A 81 -10.20 6.24 -17.49
N PHE A 82 -11.33 6.57 -16.87
CA PHE A 82 -12.53 5.72 -16.84
C PHE A 82 -13.66 6.22 -17.75
N GLY A 83 -13.42 7.23 -18.58
CA GLY A 83 -14.41 7.76 -19.53
C GLY A 83 -15.68 8.23 -18.84
N ASP A 84 -16.82 7.69 -19.25
CA ASP A 84 -18.13 8.05 -18.70
C ASP A 84 -18.50 7.25 -17.43
N ASN A 85 -17.67 6.29 -17.00
CA ASN A 85 -17.89 5.56 -15.76
C ASN A 85 -17.52 6.43 -14.55
N THR A 86 -18.52 7.11 -13.99
CA THR A 86 -18.38 7.96 -12.80
C THR A 86 -18.85 7.28 -11.51
N ASP A 87 -19.49 6.11 -11.62
CA ASP A 87 -19.95 5.30 -10.50
C ASP A 87 -18.83 4.35 -10.01
N ILE A 88 -17.78 4.94 -9.44
CA ILE A 88 -16.63 4.23 -8.88
C ILE A 88 -16.41 4.71 -7.44
N GLU A 89 -16.65 3.84 -6.46
CA GLU A 89 -16.38 4.11 -5.05
C GLU A 89 -14.88 4.25 -4.76
N GLY A 90 -14.54 4.70 -3.56
CA GLY A 90 -13.17 4.69 -3.04
C GLY A 90 -12.62 6.08 -2.74
N LEU A 91 -11.39 6.11 -2.19
CA LEU A 91 -10.74 7.32 -1.70
C LEU A 91 -9.22 7.15 -1.67
N ASP A 92 -8.52 8.22 -1.27
CA ASP A 92 -7.10 8.15 -0.94
C ASP A 92 -6.93 7.77 0.54
N SER A 93 -6.17 6.70 0.79
CA SER A 93 -5.72 6.31 2.14
C SER A 93 -4.39 6.99 2.44
N VAL A 94 -4.42 7.96 3.36
CA VAL A 94 -3.25 8.74 3.75
C VAL A 94 -2.78 8.31 5.13
N ASN A 95 -1.78 7.46 5.19
CA ASN A 95 -1.13 7.05 6.42
C ASN A 95 0.28 6.51 6.12
N ALA A 96 1.24 7.40 5.90
CA ALA A 96 2.61 7.01 5.57
C ALA A 96 2.64 5.77 4.63
N CYS A 97 3.62 4.88 4.79
CA CYS A 97 3.76 3.68 3.95
C CYS A 97 2.62 2.64 4.15
N TYR A 98 1.77 2.78 5.17
CA TYR A 98 0.62 1.88 5.40
C TYR A 98 -0.56 2.17 4.47
N GLY A 99 -0.67 3.38 3.91
CA GLY A 99 -1.80 3.78 3.07
C GLY A 99 -2.08 2.80 1.92
N GLY A 100 -1.06 2.31 1.25
CA GLY A 100 -1.19 1.30 0.19
C GLY A 100 -1.76 -0.03 0.67
N THR A 101 -1.31 -0.51 1.82
CA THR A 101 -1.85 -1.74 2.45
C THR A 101 -3.31 -1.55 2.86
N ASN A 102 -3.66 -0.38 3.43
CA ASN A 102 -5.04 -0.09 3.79
C ASN A 102 -5.96 -0.01 2.56
N ALA A 103 -5.51 0.63 1.49
CA ALA A 103 -6.23 0.68 0.23
C ALA A 103 -6.52 -0.74 -0.33
N LEU A 104 -5.54 -1.65 -0.23
CA LEU A 104 -5.70 -3.04 -0.62
C LEU A 104 -6.77 -3.74 0.23
N PHE A 105 -6.72 -3.61 1.55
CA PHE A 105 -7.74 -4.22 2.42
C PHE A 105 -9.13 -3.60 2.23
N ASN A 106 -9.23 -2.31 1.95
CA ASN A 106 -10.52 -1.68 1.61
C ASN A 106 -11.14 -2.31 0.35
N ALA A 107 -10.34 -2.53 -0.69
CA ALA A 107 -10.81 -3.15 -1.92
C ALA A 107 -11.22 -4.61 -1.71
N ILE A 108 -10.44 -5.40 -0.98
CA ILE A 108 -10.77 -6.80 -0.65
C ILE A 108 -12.07 -6.85 0.17
N ASN A 109 -12.17 -6.04 1.22
CA ASN A 109 -13.36 -6.00 2.08
C ASN A 109 -14.61 -5.57 1.30
N TRP A 110 -14.49 -4.67 0.31
CA TRP A 110 -15.59 -4.26 -0.53
C TRP A 110 -16.09 -5.42 -1.40
N ILE A 111 -15.18 -6.17 -2.04
CA ILE A 111 -15.54 -7.34 -2.86
C ILE A 111 -16.19 -8.44 -2.01
N GLU A 112 -15.77 -8.59 -0.75
CA GLU A 112 -16.34 -9.57 0.18
C GLU A 112 -17.59 -9.05 0.90
N SER A 113 -18.02 -7.81 0.66
CA SER A 113 -19.16 -7.20 1.34
C SER A 113 -20.49 -7.57 0.69
N SER A 114 -21.58 -7.37 1.42
CA SER A 114 -22.95 -7.52 0.89
C SER A 114 -23.35 -6.42 -0.10
N SER A 115 -22.58 -5.34 -0.20
CA SER A 115 -22.82 -4.24 -1.14
C SER A 115 -22.04 -4.38 -2.46
N TRP A 116 -21.27 -5.46 -2.61
CA TRP A 116 -20.55 -5.71 -3.86
C TRP A 116 -21.49 -5.92 -5.05
N ASP A 117 -21.27 -5.21 -6.11
CA ASP A 117 -22.09 -5.20 -7.32
C ASP A 117 -21.58 -6.12 -8.45
N GLY A 118 -20.52 -6.90 -8.19
CA GLY A 118 -19.92 -7.83 -9.15
C GLY A 118 -18.78 -7.23 -9.99
N ARG A 119 -18.53 -5.91 -9.89
CA ARG A 119 -17.40 -5.26 -10.59
C ARG A 119 -16.09 -5.46 -9.81
N ASN A 120 -14.97 -5.28 -10.53
CA ASN A 120 -13.64 -5.34 -9.93
C ASN A 120 -13.27 -4.03 -9.23
N ALA A 121 -12.24 -4.10 -8.39
CA ALA A 121 -11.60 -2.92 -7.81
C ALA A 121 -10.18 -2.72 -8.38
N ILE A 122 -9.72 -1.47 -8.40
CA ILE A 122 -8.33 -1.13 -8.65
C ILE A 122 -7.75 -0.51 -7.38
N VAL A 123 -6.55 -0.93 -7.02
CA VAL A 123 -5.75 -0.33 -5.95
C VAL A 123 -4.48 0.23 -6.55
N VAL A 124 -4.18 1.48 -6.25
CA VAL A 124 -2.95 2.14 -6.65
C VAL A 124 -2.16 2.54 -5.40
N ALA A 125 -0.91 2.15 -5.32
CA ALA A 125 -0.01 2.60 -4.26
C ALA A 125 1.19 3.31 -4.89
N ALA A 126 1.48 4.52 -4.44
CA ALA A 126 2.55 5.32 -5.02
C ALA A 126 3.07 6.36 -4.03
N ASP A 127 4.40 6.56 -4.04
CA ASP A 127 5.04 7.61 -3.26
C ASP A 127 6.29 8.14 -3.93
N ILE A 128 6.61 9.40 -3.63
CA ILE A 128 7.88 10.04 -3.92
C ILE A 128 8.50 10.38 -2.58
N ALA A 129 9.40 9.51 -2.11
CA ALA A 129 10.04 9.63 -0.80
C ALA A 129 11.37 10.37 -0.93
N ILE A 130 11.45 11.56 -0.35
CA ILE A 130 12.66 12.38 -0.31
C ILE A 130 13.06 12.66 1.13
N TYR A 131 14.38 12.73 1.34
CA TYR A 131 14.96 12.96 2.66
C TYR A 131 16.01 14.08 2.58
N ALA A 132 16.11 14.87 3.62
CA ALA A 132 17.17 15.86 3.77
C ALA A 132 18.55 15.18 3.77
N LYS A 133 19.61 15.98 3.56
CA LYS A 133 20.98 15.49 3.64
C LYS A 133 21.22 14.79 4.99
N GLY A 134 21.65 13.54 4.93
CA GLY A 134 21.89 12.71 6.12
C GLY A 134 21.80 11.22 5.80
N ALA A 135 21.80 10.40 6.84
CA ALA A 135 21.82 8.94 6.74
C ALA A 135 20.59 8.34 6.04
N ALA A 136 19.45 9.01 6.08
CA ALA A 136 18.20 8.54 5.43
C ALA A 136 18.14 8.88 3.93
N ARG A 137 18.93 9.85 3.43
CA ARG A 137 18.84 10.30 2.02
C ARG A 137 18.98 9.16 0.99
N PRO A 138 19.92 8.21 1.14
CA PRO A 138 20.08 7.11 0.17
C PRO A 138 18.91 6.11 0.17
N THR A 139 18.03 6.16 1.15
CA THR A 139 16.82 5.30 1.22
C THR A 139 15.59 5.94 0.57
N GLY A 140 15.72 7.14 0.02
CA GLY A 140 14.68 7.77 -0.78
C GLY A 140 14.41 7.02 -2.09
N GLY A 141 13.35 7.41 -2.78
CA GLY A 141 12.98 6.83 -4.06
C GLY A 141 11.63 7.32 -4.55
N ALA A 142 11.23 6.83 -5.70
CA ALA A 142 9.91 7.06 -6.26
C ALA A 142 9.41 5.77 -6.89
N GLY A 143 8.14 5.46 -6.70
CA GLY A 143 7.54 4.26 -7.26
C GLY A 143 6.02 4.33 -7.27
N ALA A 144 5.44 3.55 -8.16
CA ALA A 144 4.00 3.37 -8.24
C ALA A 144 3.68 1.96 -8.72
N VAL A 145 2.59 1.41 -8.20
CA VAL A 145 2.06 0.11 -8.61
C VAL A 145 0.54 0.16 -8.64
N ALA A 146 -0.07 -0.55 -9.58
CA ALA A 146 -1.51 -0.72 -9.66
C ALA A 146 -1.86 -2.21 -9.65
N PHE A 147 -2.92 -2.57 -8.91
CA PHE A 147 -3.43 -3.93 -8.79
C PHE A 147 -4.89 -3.98 -9.23
N LEU A 148 -5.25 -5.02 -9.97
CA LEU A 148 -6.64 -5.40 -10.17
C LEU A 148 -7.05 -6.39 -9.07
N ILE A 149 -8.12 -6.09 -8.36
CA ILE A 149 -8.67 -6.90 -7.27
C ILE A 149 -10.04 -7.42 -7.71
N GLY A 150 -10.23 -8.72 -7.62
CA GLY A 150 -11.47 -9.37 -8.05
C GLY A 150 -11.51 -10.84 -7.65
N PRO A 151 -12.60 -11.53 -7.96
CA PRO A 151 -12.71 -12.98 -7.75
C PRO A 151 -11.75 -13.73 -8.69
N ASP A 152 -11.49 -14.99 -8.36
CA ASP A 152 -10.70 -15.93 -9.18
C ASP A 152 -9.29 -15.44 -9.55
N ALA A 153 -8.68 -14.64 -8.68
CA ALA A 153 -7.36 -14.08 -8.89
C ALA A 153 -6.25 -15.14 -8.71
N PRO A 154 -5.13 -15.03 -9.45
CA PRO A 154 -4.00 -15.96 -9.33
C PRO A 154 -3.25 -15.82 -8.00
N ILE A 155 -3.37 -14.67 -7.31
CA ILE A 155 -2.84 -14.45 -5.98
C ILE A 155 -4.03 -14.24 -5.05
N VAL A 156 -4.15 -15.12 -4.07
CA VAL A 156 -5.26 -15.10 -3.10
C VAL A 156 -4.73 -14.65 -1.74
N PHE A 157 -5.40 -13.67 -1.16
CA PHE A 157 -5.09 -13.22 0.20
C PHE A 157 -5.77 -14.14 1.23
N ASP A 158 -5.02 -14.47 2.29
CA ASP A 158 -5.63 -15.14 3.45
C ASP A 158 -6.61 -14.17 4.14
N SER A 159 -7.70 -14.72 4.63
CA SER A 159 -8.70 -13.97 5.40
C SER A 159 -8.21 -13.52 6.78
N VAL A 160 -7.06 -14.04 7.22
CA VAL A 160 -6.45 -13.70 8.51
C VAL A 160 -5.30 -12.71 8.32
N HIS A 161 -5.36 -11.62 9.04
CA HIS A 161 -4.23 -10.68 9.15
C HIS A 161 -4.11 -10.12 10.58
N GLY A 162 -2.88 -9.86 11.00
CA GLY A 162 -2.56 -9.19 12.25
C GLY A 162 -2.35 -7.70 12.02
N SER A 163 -2.73 -6.88 12.99
CA SER A 163 -2.49 -5.44 12.95
C SER A 163 -1.94 -4.96 14.29
N TYR A 164 -1.07 -3.95 14.22
CA TYR A 164 -0.59 -3.24 15.38
C TYR A 164 -0.48 -1.75 15.05
N PHE A 165 -1.06 -0.92 15.88
CA PHE A 165 -0.98 0.54 15.83
C PHE A 165 -0.57 1.08 17.18
N GLN A 166 0.35 2.04 17.18
CA GLN A 166 0.78 2.72 18.38
C GLN A 166 1.04 4.20 18.09
N HIS A 167 0.68 5.07 19.03
CA HIS A 167 1.08 6.46 19.00
C HIS A 167 2.58 6.57 19.29
N ALA A 168 3.36 7.05 18.31
CA ALA A 168 4.80 7.27 18.44
C ALA A 168 5.25 8.39 17.50
N TYR A 169 6.30 9.11 17.90
CA TYR A 169 6.92 10.15 17.07
C TYR A 169 8.32 9.70 16.61
N ASP A 170 8.37 8.56 15.95
CA ASP A 170 9.60 8.01 15.37
C ASP A 170 9.84 8.50 13.94
N PHE A 171 8.76 8.77 13.19
CA PHE A 171 8.76 9.29 11.82
C PHE A 171 7.52 10.15 11.62
N TYR A 172 7.67 11.43 11.26
CA TYR A 172 6.54 12.33 11.07
C TYR A 172 6.92 13.55 10.22
N LYS A 173 5.92 14.19 9.58
CA LYS A 173 6.07 15.37 8.73
C LYS A 173 5.15 16.49 9.23
N PRO A 174 5.55 17.28 10.24
CA PRO A 174 4.69 18.29 10.86
C PRO A 174 4.63 19.60 10.06
N ASP A 175 5.58 19.84 9.17
CA ASP A 175 5.62 21.01 8.29
C ASP A 175 4.97 20.67 6.95
N PHE A 176 3.77 21.22 6.73
CA PHE A 176 3.01 21.01 5.48
C PHE A 176 3.63 21.67 4.24
N THR A 177 4.69 22.46 4.40
CA THR A 177 5.45 23.06 3.30
C THR A 177 6.70 22.27 2.95
N SER A 178 7.02 21.22 3.70
CA SER A 178 8.21 20.38 3.52
C SER A 178 7.83 18.91 3.35
N GLU A 179 8.44 18.28 2.36
CA GLU A 179 8.36 16.82 2.15
C GLU A 179 9.38 16.04 2.98
N TYR A 180 10.30 16.74 3.67
CA TYR A 180 11.32 16.09 4.48
C TYR A 180 10.76 15.66 5.84
N PRO A 181 10.82 14.35 6.18
CA PRO A 181 10.39 13.86 7.49
C PRO A 181 11.39 14.22 8.59
N ILE A 182 10.87 14.30 9.82
CA ILE A 182 11.68 14.22 11.04
C ILE A 182 11.73 12.75 11.44
N VAL A 183 12.94 12.21 11.64
CA VAL A 183 13.17 10.79 11.91
C VAL A 183 14.07 10.63 13.14
N ASP A 184 13.60 9.87 14.14
CA ASP A 184 14.46 9.28 15.19
C ASP A 184 14.82 7.85 14.76
N GLY A 185 16.01 7.66 14.18
CA GLY A 185 16.40 6.39 13.57
C GLY A 185 16.50 5.22 14.58
N HIS A 186 16.96 5.45 15.80
CA HIS A 186 17.03 4.40 16.82
C HIS A 186 15.66 4.03 17.36
N PHE A 187 14.84 5.03 17.62
CA PHE A 187 13.47 4.81 18.08
C PHE A 187 12.62 4.15 16.97
N SER A 188 12.82 4.53 15.73
CA SER A 188 12.12 3.91 14.57
C SER A 188 12.43 2.41 14.46
N LEU A 189 13.68 1.97 14.65
CA LEU A 189 14.02 0.55 14.68
C LEU A 189 13.28 -0.20 15.80
N THR A 190 13.19 0.41 16.98
CA THR A 190 12.45 -0.16 18.12
C THR A 190 10.96 -0.25 17.83
N CYS A 191 10.38 0.79 17.23
CA CYS A 191 8.97 0.81 16.83
C CYS A 191 8.69 -0.28 15.77
N TYR A 192 9.55 -0.42 14.77
CA TYR A 192 9.41 -1.42 13.72
C TYR A 192 9.42 -2.85 14.26
N THR A 193 10.44 -3.21 15.05
CA THR A 193 10.57 -4.57 15.61
C THR A 193 9.40 -4.90 16.53
N ARG A 194 9.00 -3.95 17.39
CA ARG A 194 7.81 -4.11 18.24
C ARG A 194 6.54 -4.30 17.41
N ALA A 195 6.36 -3.51 16.37
CA ALA A 195 5.19 -3.61 15.49
C ALA A 195 5.10 -4.98 14.81
N LEU A 196 6.23 -5.51 14.34
CA LEU A 196 6.31 -6.85 13.74
C LEU A 196 5.90 -7.92 14.76
N ASP A 197 6.50 -7.91 15.96
CA ASP A 197 6.21 -8.89 17.01
C ASP A 197 4.74 -8.87 17.44
N GLN A 198 4.17 -7.68 17.63
CA GLN A 198 2.79 -7.52 18.07
C GLN A 198 1.78 -7.87 16.97
N ALA A 199 2.06 -7.50 15.73
CA ALA A 199 1.23 -7.87 14.58
C ALA A 199 1.23 -9.38 14.35
N TYR A 200 2.40 -10.04 14.51
CA TYR A 200 2.51 -11.49 14.41
C TYR A 200 1.76 -12.21 15.54
N ALA A 201 1.87 -11.72 16.78
CA ALA A 201 1.10 -12.25 17.91
C ALA A 201 -0.42 -12.10 17.68
N ALA A 202 -0.86 -10.95 17.15
CA ALA A 202 -2.26 -10.72 16.81
C ALA A 202 -2.74 -11.62 15.67
N TYR A 203 -1.89 -11.87 14.67
CA TYR A 203 -2.16 -12.83 13.60
C TYR A 203 -2.40 -14.24 14.15
N ASN A 204 -1.48 -14.76 14.94
CA ASN A 204 -1.61 -16.10 15.52
C ASN A 204 -2.90 -16.25 16.33
N LYS A 205 -3.21 -15.28 17.18
CA LYS A 205 -4.46 -15.31 17.99
C LYS A 205 -5.72 -15.34 17.11
N LYS A 206 -5.73 -14.58 16.01
CA LYS A 206 -6.86 -14.55 15.07
C LYS A 206 -6.93 -15.85 14.25
N ALA A 207 -5.79 -16.38 13.81
CA ALA A 207 -5.70 -17.63 13.07
C ALA A 207 -6.28 -18.80 13.89
N ASP A 208 -5.87 -18.93 15.14
CA ASP A 208 -6.39 -19.97 16.04
C ASP A 208 -7.91 -19.86 16.24
N TYR A 209 -8.43 -18.64 16.42
CA TYR A 209 -9.86 -18.39 16.56
C TYR A 209 -10.65 -18.77 15.28
N ILE A 210 -10.15 -18.36 14.09
CA ILE A 210 -10.83 -18.61 12.82
C ILE A 210 -10.79 -20.09 12.46
N VAL A 211 -9.65 -20.76 12.66
CA VAL A 211 -9.52 -22.22 12.46
C VAL A 211 -10.46 -22.95 13.40
N GLY A 212 -10.49 -22.60 14.68
CA GLY A 212 -11.41 -23.19 15.67
C GLY A 212 -12.87 -22.98 15.29
N LYS A 213 -13.23 -21.79 14.78
CA LYS A 213 -14.60 -21.50 14.32
C LYS A 213 -14.97 -22.29 13.06
N LYS A 214 -14.08 -22.42 12.09
CA LYS A 214 -14.31 -23.25 10.89
C LYS A 214 -14.51 -24.72 11.25
N LEU A 215 -13.68 -25.26 12.15
CA LEU A 215 -13.82 -26.65 12.62
C LEU A 215 -15.13 -26.86 13.34
N ASN A 216 -15.59 -25.95 14.17
CA ASN A 216 -16.88 -26.05 14.86
C ASN A 216 -18.06 -25.93 13.89
N ASN A 217 -17.98 -25.07 12.87
CA ASN A 217 -19.02 -24.98 11.85
C ASN A 217 -19.07 -26.24 10.98
N HIS A 218 -17.94 -26.85 10.62
CA HIS A 218 -17.91 -28.15 9.94
C HIS A 218 -18.54 -29.27 10.78
N LYS A 219 -18.26 -29.32 12.09
CA LYS A 219 -18.92 -30.27 12.99
C LYS A 219 -20.45 -30.07 13.02
N ASN A 220 -20.90 -28.80 13.08
CA ASN A 220 -22.34 -28.52 13.07
C ASN A 220 -23.02 -28.84 11.71
N TYR A 221 -22.29 -28.75 10.60
CA TYR A 221 -22.77 -29.13 9.27
C TYR A 221 -22.95 -30.66 9.19
N TYR A 222 -21.97 -31.43 9.65
CA TYR A 222 -22.04 -32.90 9.71
C TYR A 222 -23.17 -33.41 10.61
N TYR A 223 -23.48 -32.72 11.70
CA TYR A 223 -24.59 -33.08 12.59
C TYR A 223 -25.97 -32.73 12.02
N ARG A 224 -26.07 -31.68 11.17
CA ARG A 224 -27.33 -31.33 10.51
C ARG A 224 -27.70 -32.29 9.36
N GLU A 225 -26.74 -32.81 8.63
CA GLU A 225 -26.99 -33.76 7.53
C GLU A 225 -27.30 -35.18 8.03
N LYS A 226 -26.90 -35.53 9.24
CA LYS A 226 -27.19 -36.86 9.83
C LYS A 226 -28.41 -36.91 10.78
N GLY A 227 -29.04 -35.78 11.04
CA GLY A 227 -30.18 -35.66 11.97
C GLY A 227 -31.53 -35.40 11.32
N GLY A 228 -31.65 -35.58 10.01
CA GLY A 228 -32.90 -35.43 9.26
C GLY A 228 -33.37 -36.78 8.69
N GLY A 229 -33.90 -37.60 9.54
CA GLY A 229 -34.63 -38.79 9.23
C GLY A 229 -35.79 -38.93 10.18
#